data_d46182d51e94109d37f550953e7af1c3
#
_entry.id   d46182d51e94109d37f550953e7af1c3
#
_cell.length_a   1.000
_cell.length_b   1.000
_cell.length_c   1.000
_cell.angle_alpha   90.00
_cell.angle_beta   90.00
_cell.angle_gamma   90.00
#
_symmetry.space_group_name_H-M   'P 1'
#
loop_
_entity.id
_entity.type
_entity.pdbx_description
1 polymer ?
#
loop_
_entity_poly.entity_id
_entity_poly.type
_entity_poly.pdbx_seq_one_letter_code
_entity_poly.pdbx_strand_id
1 'polypeptide(L)'
;MEQQKFEFLTKTAANIRLGILEAVHAASSGHPGGSLSIADIMTYLYFSEMKVDANDPKWEGRDRLVLSKGHTAPALYSALAEKGFFDKSALKTLRQADSFLQGHPDMKGTPGVDMTTGSLGLGLSAACGMALAAKIDGKDFRTYAIVGDGESEEGQIWEACMFASHYKLDNLCVIVDWNGLQIDGPVAEVMNPTPHDKKLEAFGFNVISIDGHDFDAIEAAFASARETKGKPTAIIAKTVKGRGVSFMENQVGWHGNAPDDEKYAQAVAEIKASI
;
A
#
# COMPACT_ATOMS: atom_id res chain seq x y z
N MET A 1 -3.84 -15.21 15.06
CA MET A 1 -3.57 -15.91 13.75
C MET A 1 -2.99 -17.31 14.00
N GLU A 2 -3.22 -18.27 13.12
CA GLU A 2 -2.55 -19.58 13.19
C GLU A 2 -1.06 -19.45 12.88
N GLN A 3 -0.21 -20.22 13.57
CA GLN A 3 1.24 -20.15 13.48
C GLN A 3 1.74 -20.35 12.03
N GLN A 4 1.20 -21.33 11.31
CA GLN A 4 1.58 -21.61 9.92
C GLN A 4 1.27 -20.44 8.97
N LYS A 5 0.13 -19.76 9.17
CA LYS A 5 -0.25 -18.56 8.42
C LYS A 5 0.70 -17.40 8.73
N PHE A 6 1.05 -17.23 10.00
CA PHE A 6 1.99 -16.20 10.42
C PHE A 6 3.37 -16.38 9.76
N GLU A 7 3.93 -17.58 9.81
CA GLU A 7 5.21 -17.92 9.19
C GLU A 7 5.19 -17.70 7.67
N PHE A 8 4.10 -18.12 7.01
CA PHE A 8 3.90 -17.89 5.58
C PHE A 8 3.88 -16.39 5.23
N LEU A 9 3.11 -15.58 5.97
CA LEU A 9 3.02 -14.14 5.73
C LEU A 9 4.35 -13.44 6.02
N THR A 10 5.05 -13.81 7.09
CA THR A 10 6.37 -13.26 7.43
C THR A 10 7.37 -13.50 6.31
N LYS A 11 7.45 -14.73 5.80
CA LYS A 11 8.32 -15.08 4.69
C LYS A 11 7.93 -14.35 3.40
N THR A 12 6.64 -14.24 3.13
CA THR A 12 6.12 -13.53 1.94
C THR A 12 6.44 -12.04 2.01
N ALA A 13 6.29 -11.41 3.19
CA ALA A 13 6.64 -10.01 3.39
C ALA A 13 8.15 -9.74 3.16
N ALA A 14 9.01 -10.67 3.61
CA ALA A 14 10.43 -10.59 3.33
C ALA A 14 10.73 -10.73 1.83
N ASN A 15 10.06 -11.63 1.11
CA ASN A 15 10.19 -11.74 -0.35
C ASN A 15 9.75 -10.46 -1.07
N ILE A 16 8.65 -9.85 -0.64
CA ILE A 16 8.20 -8.56 -1.19
C ILE A 16 9.24 -7.48 -0.94
N ARG A 17 9.84 -7.39 0.26
CA ARG A 17 10.93 -6.45 0.55
C ARG A 17 12.13 -6.69 -0.34
N LEU A 18 12.53 -7.93 -0.57
CA LEU A 18 13.62 -8.28 -1.51
C LEU A 18 13.30 -7.82 -2.93
N GLY A 19 12.07 -8.02 -3.39
CA GLY A 19 11.61 -7.55 -4.71
C GLY A 19 11.62 -6.02 -4.83
N ILE A 20 11.22 -5.29 -3.77
CA ILE A 20 11.31 -3.82 -3.72
C ILE A 20 12.75 -3.36 -3.89
N LEU A 21 13.68 -3.95 -3.12
CA LEU A 21 15.10 -3.61 -3.18
C LEU A 21 15.69 -3.93 -4.55
N GLU A 22 15.38 -5.10 -5.12
CA GLU A 22 15.85 -5.50 -6.45
C GLU A 22 15.36 -4.53 -7.54
N ALA A 23 14.08 -4.19 -7.53
CA ALA A 23 13.49 -3.29 -8.53
C ALA A 23 14.12 -1.89 -8.47
N VAL A 24 14.21 -1.31 -7.27
CA VAL A 24 14.74 0.04 -7.07
C VAL A 24 16.24 0.10 -7.38
N HIS A 25 17.01 -0.91 -6.97
CA HIS A 25 18.45 -1.01 -7.26
C HIS A 25 18.71 -1.15 -8.75
N ALA A 26 18.03 -2.09 -9.44
CA ALA A 26 18.19 -2.29 -10.88
C ALA A 26 17.85 -1.05 -11.71
N ALA A 27 16.88 -0.28 -11.27
CA ALA A 27 16.49 0.99 -11.92
C ALA A 27 17.43 2.15 -11.55
N SER A 28 18.29 2.03 -10.55
CA SER A 28 19.04 3.13 -9.93
C SER A 28 18.13 4.33 -9.59
N SER A 29 16.86 4.06 -9.36
CA SER A 29 15.79 5.06 -9.16
C SER A 29 14.57 4.42 -8.53
N GLY A 30 13.87 5.14 -7.64
CA GLY A 30 12.62 4.68 -7.05
C GLY A 30 12.48 5.11 -5.60
N HIS A 31 11.41 4.63 -4.97
CA HIS A 31 11.02 5.06 -3.62
C HIS A 31 11.03 3.87 -2.64
N PRO A 32 12.21 3.47 -2.14
CA PRO A 32 12.31 2.29 -1.25
C PRO A 32 11.66 2.52 0.10
N GLY A 33 11.84 3.69 0.72
CA GLY A 33 11.39 3.93 2.09
C GLY A 33 9.89 3.71 2.30
N GLY A 34 9.06 4.39 1.50
CA GLY A 34 7.60 4.25 1.57
C GLY A 34 7.07 2.94 0.96
N SER A 35 7.88 2.24 0.16
CA SER A 35 7.55 0.89 -0.33
C SER A 35 7.78 -0.17 0.76
N LEU A 36 8.88 -0.07 1.47
CA LEU A 36 9.22 -0.99 2.58
C LEU A 36 8.27 -0.83 3.77
N SER A 37 7.76 0.40 4.04
CA SER A 37 6.83 0.65 5.14
C SER A 37 5.54 -0.16 5.03
N ILE A 38 5.04 -0.36 3.82
CA ILE A 38 3.75 -1.03 3.57
C ILE A 38 3.87 -2.51 3.17
N ALA A 39 5.07 -3.09 3.21
CA ALA A 39 5.28 -4.46 2.74
C ALA A 39 4.42 -5.50 3.47
N ASP A 40 4.23 -5.37 4.80
CA ASP A 40 3.40 -6.28 5.58
C ASP A 40 1.91 -6.12 5.25
N ILE A 41 1.44 -4.89 5.09
CA ILE A 41 0.06 -4.58 4.68
C ILE A 41 -0.21 -5.12 3.27
N MET A 42 0.70 -4.88 2.31
CA MET A 42 0.58 -5.41 0.95
C MET A 42 0.56 -6.94 0.94
N THR A 43 1.39 -7.55 1.78
CA THR A 43 1.40 -9.01 1.97
C THR A 43 0.04 -9.50 2.45
N TYR A 44 -0.49 -8.91 3.52
CA TYR A 44 -1.77 -9.34 4.06
C TYR A 44 -2.91 -9.16 3.04
N LEU A 45 -2.95 -8.02 2.36
CA LEU A 45 -3.95 -7.73 1.32
C LEU A 45 -3.95 -8.81 0.23
N TYR A 46 -2.82 -9.07 -0.41
CA TYR A 46 -2.77 -10.00 -1.56
C TYR A 46 -2.81 -11.47 -1.19
N PHE A 47 -2.36 -11.86 0.01
CA PHE A 47 -2.20 -13.26 0.38
C PHE A 47 -3.21 -13.77 1.42
N SER A 48 -4.03 -12.87 1.99
CA SER A 48 -5.02 -13.25 3.00
C SER A 48 -6.38 -12.55 2.85
N GLU A 49 -6.42 -11.27 2.50
CA GLU A 49 -7.65 -10.46 2.54
C GLU A 49 -8.39 -10.42 1.22
N MET A 50 -7.71 -10.03 0.14
CA MET A 50 -8.34 -9.71 -1.15
C MET A 50 -8.67 -10.97 -1.97
N LYS A 51 -9.84 -10.96 -2.58
CA LYS A 51 -10.22 -11.92 -3.61
C LYS A 51 -9.61 -11.46 -4.95
N VAL A 52 -8.51 -12.06 -5.35
CA VAL A 52 -7.82 -11.78 -6.62
C VAL A 52 -7.36 -13.08 -7.27
N ASP A 53 -7.33 -13.11 -8.59
CA ASP A 53 -6.80 -14.24 -9.39
C ASP A 53 -5.71 -13.75 -10.33
N ALA A 54 -4.49 -14.25 -10.14
CA ALA A 54 -3.34 -13.91 -10.98
C ALA A 54 -3.48 -14.43 -12.42
N ASN A 55 -4.27 -15.50 -12.65
CA ASN A 55 -4.54 -16.05 -13.97
C ASN A 55 -5.65 -15.27 -14.71
N ASP A 56 -6.48 -14.53 -14.00
CA ASP A 56 -7.48 -13.62 -14.57
C ASP A 56 -7.40 -12.23 -13.90
N PRO A 57 -6.38 -11.41 -14.24
CA PRO A 57 -6.17 -10.09 -13.65
C PRO A 57 -7.33 -9.11 -13.86
N LYS A 58 -8.23 -9.42 -14.79
CA LYS A 58 -9.40 -8.59 -15.12
C LYS A 58 -10.72 -9.18 -14.63
N TRP A 59 -10.68 -10.26 -13.85
CA TRP A 59 -11.90 -10.83 -13.29
C TRP A 59 -12.78 -9.75 -12.64
N GLU A 60 -14.03 -9.64 -13.08
CA GLU A 60 -14.92 -8.57 -12.64
C GLU A 60 -15.25 -8.63 -11.14
N GLY A 61 -15.35 -9.85 -10.58
CA GLY A 61 -15.67 -10.08 -9.17
C GLY A 61 -14.51 -9.89 -8.21
N ARG A 62 -13.28 -9.58 -8.70
CA ARG A 62 -12.12 -9.36 -7.83
C ARG A 62 -12.29 -8.14 -6.95
N ASP A 63 -11.66 -8.12 -5.80
CA ASP A 63 -11.46 -6.90 -5.01
C ASP A 63 -10.52 -5.92 -5.73
N ARG A 64 -10.56 -4.65 -5.36
CA ARG A 64 -9.78 -3.58 -5.99
C ARG A 64 -8.81 -2.98 -4.99
N LEU A 65 -7.56 -2.74 -5.43
CA LEU A 65 -6.57 -1.99 -4.66
C LEU A 65 -6.15 -0.72 -5.41
N VAL A 66 -6.29 0.42 -4.76
CA VAL A 66 -5.76 1.70 -5.23
C VAL A 66 -4.60 2.11 -4.34
N LEU A 67 -3.38 2.00 -4.86
CA LEU A 67 -2.20 2.55 -4.21
C LEU A 67 -2.13 4.05 -4.49
N SER A 68 -2.77 4.88 -3.63
CA SER A 68 -2.91 6.32 -3.85
C SER A 68 -1.55 7.03 -3.84
N LYS A 69 -0.67 6.68 -2.90
CA LYS A 69 0.75 7.10 -2.91
C LYS A 69 1.53 6.32 -4.00
N GLY A 70 1.22 6.62 -5.27
CA GLY A 70 1.68 5.85 -6.42
C GLY A 70 3.20 5.75 -6.58
N HIS A 71 3.97 6.68 -6.00
CA HIS A 71 5.42 6.62 -5.97
C HIS A 71 5.97 5.34 -5.29
N THR A 72 5.17 4.69 -4.44
CA THR A 72 5.52 3.41 -3.80
C THR A 72 5.13 2.19 -4.66
N ALA A 73 5.01 2.37 -5.98
CA ALA A 73 4.79 1.31 -6.96
C ALA A 73 5.69 0.07 -6.79
N PRO A 74 6.98 0.18 -6.38
CA PRO A 74 7.81 -1.00 -6.12
C PRO A 74 7.18 -2.01 -5.15
N ALA A 75 6.45 -1.55 -4.12
CA ALA A 75 5.74 -2.45 -3.20
C ALA A 75 4.59 -3.20 -3.90
N LEU A 76 3.79 -2.48 -4.69
CA LEU A 76 2.69 -3.07 -5.46
C LEU A 76 3.22 -4.08 -6.48
N TYR A 77 4.23 -3.71 -7.26
CA TYR A 77 4.81 -4.60 -8.26
C TYR A 77 5.43 -5.85 -7.65
N SER A 78 6.13 -5.71 -6.52
CA SER A 78 6.70 -6.85 -5.80
C SER A 78 5.61 -7.79 -5.27
N ALA A 79 4.51 -7.25 -4.73
CA ALA A 79 3.38 -8.05 -4.28
C ALA A 79 2.68 -8.77 -5.45
N LEU A 80 2.47 -8.08 -6.57
CA LEU A 80 1.88 -8.67 -7.78
C LEU A 80 2.76 -9.78 -8.37
N ALA A 81 4.07 -9.55 -8.46
CA ALA A 81 5.03 -10.56 -8.93
C ALA A 81 5.07 -11.78 -7.99
N GLU A 82 5.10 -11.55 -6.65
CA GLU A 82 5.08 -12.62 -5.65
C GLU A 82 3.78 -13.43 -5.71
N LYS A 83 2.65 -12.77 -6.01
CA LYS A 83 1.34 -13.40 -6.20
C LYS A 83 1.22 -14.14 -7.53
N GLY A 84 2.11 -13.88 -8.50
CA GLY A 84 2.17 -14.56 -9.80
C GLY A 84 1.43 -13.86 -10.95
N PHE A 85 1.11 -12.57 -10.84
CA PHE A 85 0.52 -11.81 -11.95
C PHE A 85 1.46 -11.64 -13.13
N PHE A 86 2.77 -11.67 -12.88
CA PHE A 86 3.84 -11.68 -13.88
C PHE A 86 5.13 -12.25 -13.26
N ASP A 87 6.10 -12.59 -14.12
CA ASP A 87 7.36 -13.16 -13.67
C ASP A 87 8.18 -12.17 -12.83
N LYS A 88 8.78 -12.66 -11.73
CA LYS A 88 9.57 -11.83 -10.81
C LYS A 88 10.76 -11.14 -11.48
N SER A 89 11.32 -11.75 -12.54
CA SER A 89 12.44 -11.14 -13.29
C SER A 89 12.07 -9.78 -13.91
N ALA A 90 10.77 -9.52 -14.15
CA ALA A 90 10.31 -8.24 -14.64
C ALA A 90 10.60 -7.08 -13.67
N LEU A 91 10.75 -7.34 -12.37
CA LEU A 91 11.07 -6.31 -11.38
C LEU A 91 12.36 -5.56 -11.73
N LYS A 92 13.33 -6.23 -12.38
CA LYS A 92 14.59 -5.63 -12.84
C LYS A 92 14.41 -4.62 -13.98
N THR A 93 13.23 -4.56 -14.58
CA THR A 93 12.93 -3.63 -15.67
C THR A 93 12.20 -2.36 -15.21
N LEU A 94 12.05 -2.16 -13.88
CA LEU A 94 11.40 -0.97 -13.33
C LEU A 94 11.95 0.31 -13.98
N ARG A 95 11.06 1.20 -14.45
CA ARG A 95 11.39 2.51 -15.07
C ARG A 95 12.25 2.45 -16.33
N GLN A 96 12.51 1.27 -16.89
CA GLN A 96 13.22 1.15 -18.17
C GLN A 96 12.29 1.45 -19.34
N ALA A 97 12.87 1.87 -20.46
CA ALA A 97 12.13 2.01 -21.72
C ALA A 97 11.50 0.66 -22.08
N ASP A 98 10.29 0.69 -22.62
CA ASP A 98 9.50 -0.47 -23.01
C ASP A 98 9.08 -1.43 -21.89
N SER A 99 9.39 -1.13 -20.62
CA SER A 99 8.88 -1.87 -19.48
C SER A 99 7.44 -1.50 -19.17
N PHE A 100 6.63 -2.51 -18.82
CA PHE A 100 5.28 -2.25 -18.28
C PHE A 100 5.32 -1.82 -16.80
N LEU A 101 6.46 -1.91 -16.11
CA LEU A 101 6.66 -1.45 -14.74
C LEU A 101 7.13 0.00 -14.72
N GLN A 102 6.17 0.90 -14.83
CA GLN A 102 6.41 2.34 -14.82
C GLN A 102 6.76 2.86 -13.43
N GLY A 103 7.29 4.09 -13.34
CA GLY A 103 7.64 4.72 -12.05
C GLY A 103 6.46 4.92 -11.09
N HIS A 104 5.24 4.92 -11.63
CA HIS A 104 3.95 4.93 -10.92
C HIS A 104 3.05 3.86 -11.53
N PRO A 105 2.04 3.33 -10.78
CA PRO A 105 1.17 2.28 -11.30
C PRO A 105 0.44 2.71 -12.57
N ASP A 106 0.43 1.85 -13.59
CA ASP A 106 -0.35 2.03 -14.81
C ASP A 106 -1.31 0.85 -15.01
N MET A 107 -2.62 1.13 -14.90
CA MET A 107 -3.68 0.12 -15.03
C MET A 107 -3.83 -0.44 -16.45
N LYS A 108 -3.27 0.24 -17.46
CA LYS A 108 -3.36 -0.20 -18.85
C LYS A 108 -2.26 -1.20 -19.20
N GLY A 109 -1.06 -0.96 -18.68
CA GLY A 109 0.13 -1.74 -19.03
C GLY A 109 0.47 -2.85 -18.04
N THR A 110 0.17 -2.68 -16.74
CA THR A 110 0.62 -3.60 -15.68
C THR A 110 -0.49 -4.56 -15.26
N PRO A 111 -0.33 -5.88 -15.43
CA PRO A 111 -1.31 -6.87 -14.93
C PRO A 111 -1.54 -6.73 -13.43
N GLY A 112 -2.80 -6.73 -12.99
CA GLY A 112 -3.18 -6.66 -11.57
C GLY A 112 -3.21 -5.25 -10.98
N VAL A 113 -2.84 -4.21 -11.73
CA VAL A 113 -3.02 -2.81 -11.31
C VAL A 113 -4.44 -2.35 -11.62
N ASP A 114 -5.18 -1.93 -10.61
CA ASP A 114 -6.59 -1.51 -10.75
C ASP A 114 -6.75 -0.03 -11.11
N MET A 115 -5.78 0.83 -10.75
CA MET A 115 -5.84 2.27 -11.00
C MET A 115 -4.46 2.86 -11.28
N THR A 116 -4.37 3.67 -12.33
CA THR A 116 -3.22 4.55 -12.57
C THR A 116 -3.20 5.65 -11.52
N THR A 117 -2.09 5.77 -10.78
CA THR A 117 -1.92 6.77 -9.72
C THR A 117 -0.57 7.49 -9.84
N GLY A 118 -0.34 8.53 -9.04
CA GLY A 118 0.91 9.31 -9.05
C GLY A 118 0.69 10.75 -8.59
N SER A 119 -0.41 11.38 -8.98
CA SER A 119 -0.84 12.65 -8.41
C SER A 119 -1.45 12.37 -7.03
N LEU A 120 -0.77 12.80 -5.98
CA LEU A 120 -1.18 12.55 -4.59
C LEU A 120 -2.59 13.09 -4.33
N GLY A 121 -3.33 12.39 -3.50
CA GLY A 121 -4.71 12.71 -3.12
C GLY A 121 -5.78 12.17 -4.09
N LEU A 122 -5.49 12.00 -5.40
CA LEU A 122 -6.49 11.60 -6.39
C LEU A 122 -6.89 10.11 -6.29
N GLY A 123 -5.99 9.25 -5.82
CA GLY A 123 -6.25 7.81 -5.77
C GLY A 123 -7.43 7.46 -4.87
N LEU A 124 -7.59 8.14 -3.73
CA LEU A 124 -8.72 7.90 -2.83
C LEU A 124 -10.06 8.22 -3.48
N SER A 125 -10.15 9.29 -4.27
CA SER A 125 -11.36 9.63 -5.02
C SER A 125 -11.73 8.55 -6.04
N ALA A 126 -10.73 8.00 -6.74
CA ALA A 126 -10.94 6.88 -7.65
C ALA A 126 -11.43 5.62 -6.90
N ALA A 127 -10.86 5.32 -5.74
CA ALA A 127 -11.31 4.21 -4.88
C ALA A 127 -12.75 4.39 -4.42
N CYS A 128 -13.16 5.61 -4.06
CA CYS A 128 -14.54 5.93 -3.72
C CYS A 128 -15.49 5.66 -4.91
N GLY A 129 -15.07 6.04 -6.12
CA GLY A 129 -15.83 5.76 -7.35
C GLY A 129 -16.01 4.27 -7.59
N MET A 130 -14.95 3.47 -7.43
CA MET A 130 -15.01 2.01 -7.57
C MET A 130 -15.94 1.38 -6.53
N ALA A 131 -15.84 1.81 -5.26
CA ALA A 131 -16.68 1.30 -4.19
C ALA A 131 -18.16 1.66 -4.41
N LEU A 132 -18.45 2.89 -4.88
CA LEU A 132 -19.82 3.30 -5.22
C LEU A 132 -20.37 2.51 -6.42
N ALA A 133 -19.56 2.32 -7.46
CA ALA A 133 -19.96 1.54 -8.63
C ALA A 133 -20.34 0.11 -8.23
N ALA A 134 -19.56 -0.55 -7.35
CA ALA A 134 -19.93 -1.87 -6.83
C ALA A 134 -21.32 -1.87 -6.18
N LYS A 135 -21.63 -0.85 -5.36
CA LYS A 135 -22.94 -0.73 -4.69
C LYS A 135 -24.08 -0.49 -5.69
N ILE A 136 -23.87 0.35 -6.70
CA ILE A 136 -24.89 0.64 -7.75
C ILE A 136 -25.15 -0.62 -8.58
N ASP A 137 -24.09 -1.34 -8.94
CA ASP A 137 -24.17 -2.53 -9.80
C ASP A 137 -24.56 -3.81 -9.02
N GLY A 138 -24.75 -3.72 -7.69
CA GLY A 138 -25.03 -4.88 -6.83
C GLY A 138 -23.90 -5.91 -6.81
N LYS A 139 -22.66 -5.47 -7.00
CA LYS A 139 -21.46 -6.33 -6.94
C LYS A 139 -20.94 -6.43 -5.49
N ASP A 140 -20.33 -7.57 -5.16
CA ASP A 140 -19.90 -7.90 -3.79
C ASP A 140 -18.39 -7.68 -3.57
N PHE A 141 -17.70 -7.00 -4.48
CA PHE A 141 -16.28 -6.71 -4.30
C PHE A 141 -16.06 -5.52 -3.35
N ARG A 142 -14.93 -5.58 -2.66
CA ARG A 142 -14.45 -4.51 -1.80
C ARG A 142 -13.37 -3.69 -2.51
N THR A 143 -13.22 -2.44 -2.07
CA THR A 143 -12.16 -1.55 -2.54
C THR A 143 -11.27 -1.16 -1.37
N TYR A 144 -9.98 -1.30 -1.56
CA TYR A 144 -8.94 -0.91 -0.61
C TYR A 144 -8.15 0.26 -1.20
N ALA A 145 -7.81 1.25 -0.38
CA ALA A 145 -6.97 2.36 -0.79
C ALA A 145 -5.84 2.55 0.22
N ILE A 146 -4.59 2.66 -0.24
CA ILE A 146 -3.45 2.98 0.62
C ILE A 146 -3.04 4.41 0.34
N VAL A 147 -3.13 5.26 1.36
CA VAL A 147 -2.71 6.66 1.34
C VAL A 147 -1.52 6.88 2.27
N GLY A 148 -0.64 7.83 1.96
CA GLY A 148 0.43 8.25 2.86
C GLY A 148 -0.04 9.29 3.87
N ASP A 149 0.65 9.38 5.00
CA ASP A 149 0.40 10.44 6.00
C ASP A 149 0.68 11.83 5.43
N GLY A 150 1.82 12.04 4.76
CA GLY A 150 2.09 13.29 4.04
C GLY A 150 1.14 13.52 2.85
N GLU A 151 0.66 12.46 2.18
CA GLU A 151 -0.36 12.58 1.15
C GLU A 151 -1.69 13.14 1.70
N SER A 152 -1.98 12.89 2.97
CA SER A 152 -3.20 13.41 3.61
C SER A 152 -3.21 14.93 3.83
N GLU A 153 -2.14 15.63 3.47
CA GLU A 153 -2.10 17.10 3.39
C GLU A 153 -2.87 17.63 2.18
N GLU A 154 -3.09 16.79 1.17
CA GLU A 154 -3.91 17.15 0.00
C GLU A 154 -5.39 17.28 0.37
N GLY A 155 -6.01 18.42 0.01
CA GLY A 155 -7.43 18.69 0.26
C GLY A 155 -8.35 17.62 -0.34
N GLN A 156 -7.97 17.04 -1.48
CA GLN A 156 -8.70 15.99 -2.18
C GLN A 156 -8.94 14.74 -1.31
N ILE A 157 -8.02 14.41 -0.39
CA ILE A 157 -8.23 13.29 0.56
C ILE A 157 -9.47 13.53 1.42
N TRP A 158 -9.63 14.75 1.95
CA TRP A 158 -10.74 15.09 2.83
C TRP A 158 -12.06 15.24 2.07
N GLU A 159 -12.02 15.73 0.84
CA GLU A 159 -13.18 15.74 -0.06
C GLU A 159 -13.66 14.30 -0.35
N ALA A 160 -12.75 13.38 -0.64
CA ALA A 160 -13.06 11.97 -0.83
C ALA A 160 -13.62 11.32 0.45
N CYS A 161 -13.12 11.69 1.64
CA CYS A 161 -13.64 11.22 2.92
C CYS A 161 -15.09 11.66 3.15
N MET A 162 -15.44 12.92 2.86
CA MET A 162 -16.83 13.39 2.92
C MET A 162 -17.73 12.59 1.98
N PHE A 163 -17.28 12.36 0.74
CA PHE A 163 -18.00 11.57 -0.24
C PHE A 163 -18.23 10.13 0.25
N ALA A 164 -17.17 9.46 0.72
CA ALA A 164 -17.24 8.08 1.18
C ALA A 164 -18.27 7.89 2.31
N SER A 165 -18.28 8.82 3.27
CA SER A 165 -19.21 8.80 4.39
C SER A 165 -20.64 9.12 3.96
N HIS A 166 -20.83 10.12 3.11
CA HIS A 166 -22.15 10.50 2.59
C HIS A 166 -22.84 9.31 1.89
N TYR A 167 -22.11 8.60 1.03
CA TYR A 167 -22.63 7.44 0.30
C TYR A 167 -22.52 6.12 1.08
N LYS A 168 -22.09 6.17 2.36
CA LYS A 168 -22.01 5.01 3.26
C LYS A 168 -21.25 3.85 2.60
N LEU A 169 -20.04 4.12 2.09
CA LEU A 169 -19.24 3.15 1.35
C LEU A 169 -18.61 2.13 2.32
N ASP A 170 -19.42 1.23 2.87
CA ASP A 170 -18.99 0.19 3.81
C ASP A 170 -18.18 -0.95 3.16
N ASN A 171 -18.10 -0.93 1.83
CA ASN A 171 -17.19 -1.74 1.04
C ASN A 171 -15.86 -1.04 0.71
N LEU A 172 -15.60 0.16 1.24
CA LEU A 172 -14.34 0.88 1.15
C LEU A 172 -13.56 0.76 2.46
N CYS A 173 -12.29 0.34 2.36
CA CYS A 173 -11.33 0.36 3.45
C CYS A 173 -10.12 1.23 3.05
N VAL A 174 -9.89 2.32 3.78
CA VAL A 174 -8.74 3.23 3.59
C VAL A 174 -7.66 2.87 4.59
N ILE A 175 -6.44 2.65 4.13
CA ILE A 175 -5.27 2.39 4.98
C ILE A 175 -4.38 3.63 4.92
N VAL A 176 -4.15 4.27 6.05
CA VAL A 176 -3.20 5.37 6.18
C VAL A 176 -1.86 4.79 6.61
N ASP A 177 -0.86 4.84 5.73
CA ASP A 177 0.53 4.51 6.06
C ASP A 177 1.13 5.65 6.89
N TRP A 178 0.97 5.55 8.20
CA TRP A 178 1.45 6.55 9.13
C TRP A 178 2.89 6.23 9.56
N ASN A 179 3.84 6.58 8.69
CA ASN A 179 5.28 6.40 8.94
C ASN A 179 5.97 7.65 9.50
N GLY A 180 5.29 8.79 9.56
CA GLY A 180 5.76 10.04 10.16
C GLY A 180 6.71 10.87 9.30
N LEU A 181 7.05 10.42 8.08
CA LEU A 181 8.06 11.06 7.24
C LEU A 181 7.56 11.30 5.81
N GLN A 182 7.80 12.48 5.30
CA GLN A 182 7.65 12.83 3.89
C GLN A 182 9.01 13.21 3.26
N ILE A 183 9.01 13.69 2.01
CA ILE A 183 10.23 13.95 1.25
C ILE A 183 11.15 14.99 1.91
N ASP A 184 10.58 16.00 2.55
CA ASP A 184 11.31 17.16 3.09
C ASP A 184 11.60 17.03 4.60
N GLY A 185 11.07 16.01 5.29
CA GLY A 185 11.29 15.84 6.72
C GLY A 185 10.17 15.12 7.46
N PRO A 186 10.14 15.25 8.80
CA PRO A 186 9.02 14.78 9.59
C PRO A 186 7.72 15.48 9.19
N VAL A 187 6.66 14.69 8.97
CA VAL A 187 5.33 15.20 8.57
C VAL A 187 4.84 16.27 9.56
N ALA A 188 5.08 16.06 10.86
CA ALA A 188 4.68 17.01 11.90
C ALA A 188 5.38 18.39 11.83
N GLU A 189 6.53 18.46 11.15
CA GLU A 189 7.34 19.69 11.01
C GLU A 189 7.12 20.37 9.65
N VAL A 190 6.85 19.59 8.60
CA VAL A 190 6.66 20.13 7.25
C VAL A 190 5.25 20.69 7.08
N MET A 191 4.22 19.84 7.25
CA MET A 191 2.81 20.24 7.29
C MET A 191 2.03 19.18 8.07
N ASN A 192 1.62 19.47 9.28
CA ASN A 192 1.07 18.48 10.20
C ASN A 192 -0.41 18.14 9.93
N PRO A 193 -0.73 16.98 9.32
CA PRO A 193 -2.09 16.55 9.08
C PRO A 193 -2.74 15.83 10.27
N THR A 194 -2.01 15.65 11.38
CA THR A 194 -2.53 14.94 12.56
C THR A 194 -3.54 15.78 13.35
N PRO A 195 -4.39 15.19 14.18
CA PRO A 195 -4.57 13.74 14.40
C PRO A 195 -5.46 13.11 13.32
N HIS A 196 -4.95 12.12 12.61
CA HIS A 196 -5.68 11.44 11.53
C HIS A 196 -6.94 10.73 12.04
N ASP A 197 -6.83 10.03 13.18
CA ASP A 197 -7.91 9.28 13.79
C ASP A 197 -9.12 10.19 14.08
N LYS A 198 -8.91 11.31 14.76
CA LYS A 198 -10.00 12.25 15.10
C LYS A 198 -10.63 12.91 13.89
N LYS A 199 -9.82 13.25 12.89
CA LYS A 199 -10.33 13.81 11.65
C LYS A 199 -11.21 12.80 10.90
N LEU A 200 -10.75 11.56 10.73
CA LEU A 200 -11.51 10.50 10.05
C LEU A 200 -12.76 10.09 10.84
N GLU A 201 -12.70 10.03 12.18
CA GLU A 201 -13.88 9.87 13.03
C GLU A 201 -14.91 10.98 12.78
N ALA A 202 -14.47 12.25 12.71
CA ALA A 202 -15.33 13.39 12.43
C ALA A 202 -15.96 13.37 11.04
N PHE A 203 -15.27 12.77 10.05
CA PHE A 203 -15.84 12.48 8.73
C PHE A 203 -16.80 11.27 8.72
N GLY A 204 -16.97 10.56 9.84
CA GLY A 204 -17.94 9.46 9.95
C GLY A 204 -17.39 8.08 9.62
N PHE A 205 -16.08 7.90 9.57
CA PHE A 205 -15.45 6.58 9.39
C PHE A 205 -15.52 5.72 10.66
N ASN A 206 -15.49 4.41 10.47
CA ASN A 206 -15.02 3.48 11.49
C ASN A 206 -13.49 3.55 11.48
N VAL A 207 -12.87 3.97 12.58
CA VAL A 207 -11.42 4.19 12.66
C VAL A 207 -10.77 3.16 13.56
N ILE A 208 -9.69 2.53 13.07
CA ILE A 208 -8.94 1.49 13.78
C ILE A 208 -7.45 1.85 13.67
N SER A 209 -6.78 2.02 14.81
CA SER A 209 -5.34 2.27 14.85
C SER A 209 -4.59 1.00 15.22
N ILE A 210 -3.55 0.65 14.45
CA ILE A 210 -2.76 -0.57 14.63
C ILE A 210 -1.26 -0.31 14.49
N ASP A 211 -0.45 -1.27 14.98
CA ASP A 211 0.90 -1.47 14.48
C ASP A 211 0.80 -2.09 13.08
N GLY A 212 1.29 -1.38 12.05
CA GLY A 212 1.23 -1.82 10.66
C GLY A 212 2.23 -2.94 10.31
N HIS A 213 3.01 -3.41 11.29
CA HIS A 213 3.95 -4.53 11.17
C HIS A 213 3.53 -5.77 11.97
N ASP A 214 2.43 -5.68 12.72
CA ASP A 214 1.86 -6.80 13.48
C ASP A 214 0.76 -7.48 12.66
N PHE A 215 1.00 -8.69 12.17
CA PHE A 215 0.02 -9.43 11.37
C PHE A 215 -1.25 -9.80 12.15
N ASP A 216 -1.19 -9.99 13.46
CA ASP A 216 -2.40 -10.23 14.26
C ASP A 216 -3.27 -8.98 14.35
N ALA A 217 -2.64 -7.80 14.55
CA ALA A 217 -3.34 -6.53 14.54
C ALA A 217 -3.92 -6.19 13.15
N ILE A 218 -3.17 -6.47 12.08
CA ILE A 218 -3.63 -6.31 10.69
C ILE A 218 -4.85 -7.20 10.42
N GLU A 219 -4.79 -8.49 10.78
CA GLU A 219 -5.91 -9.44 10.62
C GLU A 219 -7.16 -8.96 11.34
N ALA A 220 -7.03 -8.55 12.59
CA ALA A 220 -8.15 -8.07 13.41
C ALA A 220 -8.77 -6.79 12.81
N ALA A 221 -7.94 -5.86 12.30
CA ALA A 221 -8.42 -4.62 11.69
C ALA A 221 -9.22 -4.88 10.40
N PHE A 222 -8.73 -5.76 9.51
CA PHE A 222 -9.47 -6.10 8.29
C PHE A 222 -10.74 -6.91 8.60
N ALA A 223 -10.74 -7.78 9.61
CA ALA A 223 -11.94 -8.46 10.08
C ALA A 223 -13.01 -7.45 10.52
N SER A 224 -12.64 -6.49 11.37
CA SER A 224 -13.53 -5.41 11.79
C SER A 224 -14.04 -4.56 10.62
N ALA A 225 -13.18 -4.29 9.61
CA ALA A 225 -13.57 -3.57 8.41
C ALA A 225 -14.63 -4.31 7.59
N ARG A 226 -14.58 -5.66 7.52
CA ARG A 226 -15.59 -6.47 6.83
C ARG A 226 -16.93 -6.48 7.56
N GLU A 227 -16.91 -6.45 8.88
CA GLU A 227 -18.11 -6.45 9.72
C GLU A 227 -18.79 -5.08 9.78
N THR A 228 -18.06 -4.00 9.57
CA THR A 228 -18.58 -2.64 9.60
C THR A 228 -19.59 -2.42 8.46
N LYS A 229 -20.78 -1.94 8.81
CA LYS A 229 -21.87 -1.63 7.85
C LYS A 229 -22.30 -0.18 7.95
N GLY A 230 -22.72 0.36 6.80
CA GLY A 230 -23.27 1.70 6.67
C GLY A 230 -22.27 2.85 6.80
N LYS A 231 -20.98 2.58 6.90
CA LYS A 231 -19.90 3.58 6.90
C LYS A 231 -18.58 3.00 6.42
N PRO A 232 -17.70 3.81 5.79
CA PRO A 232 -16.36 3.35 5.41
C PRO A 232 -15.48 3.09 6.64
N THR A 233 -14.44 2.27 6.45
CA THR A 233 -13.43 2.02 7.49
C THR A 233 -12.12 2.67 7.13
N ALA A 234 -11.43 3.25 8.11
CA ALA A 234 -10.06 3.72 8.01
C ALA A 234 -9.16 2.96 9.01
N ILE A 235 -8.09 2.38 8.51
CA ILE A 235 -7.05 1.73 9.31
C ILE A 235 -5.86 2.69 9.36
N ILE A 236 -5.55 3.23 10.52
CA ILE A 236 -4.35 4.04 10.77
C ILE A 236 -3.23 3.06 11.12
N ALA A 237 -2.43 2.73 10.15
CA ALA A 237 -1.32 1.81 10.32
C ALA A 237 -0.05 2.57 10.69
N LYS A 238 0.35 2.49 11.96
CA LYS A 238 1.66 3.01 12.38
C LYS A 238 2.74 2.11 11.82
N THR A 239 3.59 2.68 10.97
CA THR A 239 4.63 1.95 10.27
C THR A 239 5.99 2.61 10.45
N VAL A 240 7.04 1.94 9.96
CA VAL A 240 8.41 2.45 9.92
C VAL A 240 8.81 2.62 8.46
N LYS A 241 9.10 3.86 8.05
CA LYS A 241 9.66 4.13 6.72
C LYS A 241 11.00 3.41 6.56
N GLY A 242 11.16 2.60 5.50
CA GLY A 242 12.38 1.82 5.31
C GLY A 242 12.45 0.50 6.10
N ARG A 243 11.32 0.00 6.58
CA ARG A 243 11.21 -1.17 7.47
C ARG A 243 12.01 -2.38 6.99
N GLY A 244 12.83 -2.93 7.90
CA GLY A 244 13.64 -4.13 7.71
C GLY A 244 15.04 -3.87 7.16
N VAL A 245 15.40 -2.59 6.90
CA VAL A 245 16.74 -2.19 6.46
C VAL A 245 17.29 -1.13 7.42
N SER A 246 18.24 -1.48 8.25
CA SER A 246 18.69 -0.70 9.40
C SER A 246 19.08 0.74 9.06
N PHE A 247 19.78 0.95 7.94
CA PHE A 247 20.21 2.27 7.51
C PHE A 247 19.13 3.07 6.74
N MET A 248 17.97 2.45 6.44
CA MET A 248 16.83 3.11 5.82
C MET A 248 15.73 3.47 6.81
N GLU A 249 15.64 2.73 7.93
CA GLU A 249 14.57 2.92 8.92
C GLU A 249 14.58 4.35 9.47
N ASN A 250 13.43 5.02 9.37
CA ASN A 250 13.20 6.39 9.82
C ASN A 250 14.17 7.43 9.23
N GLN A 251 14.68 7.20 8.03
CA GLN A 251 15.58 8.10 7.33
C GLN A 251 14.91 8.76 6.14
N VAL A 252 14.77 10.09 6.17
CA VAL A 252 14.16 10.91 5.09
C VAL A 252 14.89 10.69 3.76
N GLY A 253 16.24 10.59 3.78
CA GLY A 253 17.05 10.43 2.59
C GLY A 253 16.70 9.21 1.72
N TRP A 254 16.00 8.21 2.27
CA TRP A 254 15.54 7.04 1.53
C TRP A 254 14.11 7.16 1.01
N HIS A 255 13.56 8.38 1.00
CA HIS A 255 12.26 8.60 0.37
C HIS A 255 12.28 8.26 -1.13
N GLY A 256 13.27 8.78 -1.87
CA GLY A 256 13.34 8.67 -3.33
C GLY A 256 14.72 8.30 -3.89
N ASN A 257 15.62 7.77 -3.06
CA ASN A 257 16.96 7.38 -3.46
C ASN A 257 17.11 5.86 -3.54
N ALA A 258 17.76 5.38 -4.61
CA ALA A 258 18.10 3.97 -4.76
C ALA A 258 19.41 3.64 -4.00
N PRO A 259 19.55 2.44 -3.40
CA PRO A 259 20.79 1.98 -2.83
C PRO A 259 21.81 1.69 -3.94
N ASP A 260 23.10 1.99 -3.68
CA ASP A 260 24.22 1.51 -4.46
C ASP A 260 24.45 -0.01 -4.23
N ASP A 261 25.43 -0.60 -4.91
CA ASP A 261 25.70 -2.04 -4.85
C ASP A 261 26.03 -2.52 -3.43
N GLU A 262 26.80 -1.75 -2.67
CA GLU A 262 27.20 -2.10 -1.30
C GLU A 262 25.99 -2.07 -0.35
N LYS A 263 25.22 -0.99 -0.38
CA LYS A 263 24.01 -0.83 0.43
C LYS A 263 22.92 -1.81 0.03
N TYR A 264 22.78 -2.11 -1.27
CA TYR A 264 21.86 -3.13 -1.74
C TYR A 264 22.23 -4.51 -1.17
N ALA A 265 23.52 -4.89 -1.25
CA ALA A 265 23.99 -6.16 -0.69
C ALA A 265 23.74 -6.25 0.82
N GLN A 266 24.01 -5.15 1.57
CA GLN A 266 23.71 -5.07 2.99
C GLN A 266 22.22 -5.23 3.27
N ALA A 267 21.35 -4.47 2.57
CA ALA A 267 19.90 -4.51 2.76
C ALA A 267 19.34 -5.93 2.50
N VAL A 268 19.81 -6.59 1.43
CA VAL A 268 19.42 -7.97 1.11
C VAL A 268 19.87 -8.94 2.22
N ALA A 269 21.07 -8.77 2.77
CA ALA A 269 21.54 -9.61 3.85
C ALA A 269 20.70 -9.43 5.13
N GLU A 270 20.35 -8.20 5.50
CA GLU A 270 19.52 -7.90 6.66
C GLU A 270 18.10 -8.51 6.53
N ILE A 271 17.45 -8.36 5.38
CA ILE A 271 16.13 -8.98 5.14
C ILE A 271 16.21 -10.50 5.20
N LYS A 272 17.22 -11.12 4.60
CA LYS A 272 17.39 -12.59 4.64
C LYS A 272 17.68 -13.11 6.04
N ALA A 273 18.33 -12.34 6.90
CA ALA A 273 18.60 -12.73 8.28
C ALA A 273 17.36 -12.62 9.18
N SER A 274 16.31 -11.96 8.75
CA SER A 274 15.05 -11.76 9.50
C SER A 274 14.00 -12.86 9.24
N ILE A 275 14.30 -13.83 8.37
CA ILE A 275 13.43 -14.99 8.03
C ILE A 275 13.90 -16.25 8.82
#